data_542a34d94441e776d4e168a4077bec8b
#
_entry.id   542a34d94441e776d4e168a4077bec8b
#
_cell.length_a   1.000
_cell.length_b   1.000
_cell.length_c   1.000
_cell.angle_alpha   90.00
_cell.angle_beta   90.00
_cell.angle_gamma   90.00
#
_symmetry.space_group_name_H-M   'P 1'
#
loop_
_entity.id
_entity.type
_entity.pdbx_description
1 polymer ?
#
loop_
_entity_poly.entity_id
_entity_poly.type
_entity_poly.pdbx_seq_one_letter_code
_entity_poly.pdbx_strand_id
1 'polypeptide(L)'
;MPDQLLLFQQYKERVRGAAGDARVADMMTRGIFAICAGSDDVANTYFTMRARPGYDHASCAALLVHHAAAFVDELVKAGARKVAIIGMPPIGCVPSQRTMSGGMERRCSEGHNQIAVAYNAGMERRMEEMQAKKKSTKTKLVFMDIYGFLMDMMMRPRAYGFSDSTMGCCGTGLLEVSVLCNALTSSVCTPVSDYLFWDSYHPTEKAYSILTDFVYDNYVKKLLLD
;
A
#
# COMPACT_ATOMS: atom_id res chain seq x y z
N MET A 1 -10.08 7.60 6.68
CA MET A 1 -8.98 7.60 7.67
C MET A 1 -9.41 8.03 9.09
N PRO A 2 -10.30 9.01 9.35
CA PRO A 2 -10.76 9.32 10.72
C PRO A 2 -11.32 8.10 11.46
N ASP A 3 -12.15 7.30 10.80
CA ASP A 3 -12.75 6.11 11.40
C ASP A 3 -11.72 5.06 11.83
N GLN A 4 -10.60 4.95 11.09
CA GLN A 4 -9.49 4.06 11.47
C GLN A 4 -8.80 4.52 12.78
N LEU A 5 -8.68 5.84 12.98
CA LEU A 5 -8.17 6.37 14.25
C LEU A 5 -9.11 6.07 15.41
N LEU A 6 -10.41 6.20 15.18
CA LEU A 6 -11.43 5.87 16.20
C LEU A 6 -11.36 4.36 16.57
N LEU A 7 -11.31 3.49 15.56
CA LEU A 7 -11.15 2.04 15.78
C LEU A 7 -9.85 1.71 16.52
N PHE A 8 -8.76 2.40 16.18
CA PHE A 8 -7.50 2.24 16.87
C PHE A 8 -7.56 2.72 18.33
N GLN A 9 -8.24 3.82 18.62
CA GLN A 9 -8.50 4.26 20.00
C GLN A 9 -9.29 3.22 20.78
N GLN A 10 -10.36 2.69 20.22
CA GLN A 10 -11.15 1.60 20.84
C GLN A 10 -10.30 0.35 21.09
N TYR A 11 -9.39 0.01 20.17
CA TYR A 11 -8.45 -1.08 20.35
C TYR A 11 -7.50 -0.80 21.53
N LYS A 12 -6.97 0.41 21.64
CA LYS A 12 -6.12 0.82 22.79
C LYS A 12 -6.84 0.66 24.12
N GLU A 13 -8.11 1.07 24.20
CA GLU A 13 -8.92 0.91 25.42
C GLU A 13 -9.11 -0.57 25.79
N ARG A 14 -9.35 -1.43 24.81
CA ARG A 14 -9.44 -2.88 25.04
C ARG A 14 -8.11 -3.47 25.54
N VAL A 15 -7.00 -3.07 24.96
CA VAL A 15 -5.65 -3.48 25.43
C VAL A 15 -5.40 -2.98 26.84
N ARG A 16 -5.79 -1.73 27.16
CA ARG A 16 -5.69 -1.16 28.50
C ARG A 16 -6.48 -1.97 29.53
N GLY A 17 -7.72 -2.30 29.23
CA GLY A 17 -8.56 -3.12 30.09
C GLY A 17 -8.03 -4.54 30.32
N ALA A 18 -7.37 -5.14 29.30
CA ALA A 18 -6.88 -6.51 29.37
C ALA A 18 -5.45 -6.63 29.94
N ALA A 19 -4.57 -5.63 29.72
CA ALA A 19 -3.15 -5.74 30.01
C ALA A 19 -2.52 -4.48 30.68
N GLY A 20 -3.34 -3.47 30.99
CA GLY A 20 -2.94 -2.26 31.71
C GLY A 20 -2.23 -1.20 30.87
N ASP A 21 -2.03 -0.03 31.49
CA ASP A 21 -1.44 1.15 30.84
C ASP A 21 0.02 0.93 30.38
N ALA A 22 0.79 0.17 31.13
CA ALA A 22 2.19 -0.13 30.78
C ALA A 22 2.29 -0.86 29.43
N ARG A 23 1.37 -1.79 29.14
CA ARG A 23 1.31 -2.50 27.86
C ARG A 23 0.93 -1.58 26.72
N VAL A 24 -0.02 -0.66 26.95
CA VAL A 24 -0.39 0.35 25.96
C VAL A 24 0.80 1.26 25.66
N ALA A 25 1.51 1.74 26.69
CA ALA A 25 2.71 2.57 26.51
C ALA A 25 3.83 1.84 25.74
N ASP A 26 4.08 0.58 26.05
CA ASP A 26 5.05 -0.26 25.32
C ASP A 26 4.64 -0.43 23.85
N MET A 27 3.39 -0.76 23.58
CA MET A 27 2.86 -0.87 22.22
C MET A 27 3.04 0.43 21.43
N MET A 28 2.72 1.58 22.03
CA MET A 28 2.83 2.87 21.36
C MET A 28 4.27 3.31 21.10
N THR A 29 5.20 2.96 21.99
CA THR A 29 6.59 3.41 21.88
C THR A 29 7.49 2.45 21.10
N ARG A 30 7.24 1.15 21.18
CA ARG A 30 8.08 0.12 20.55
C ARG A 30 7.47 -0.52 19.33
N GLY A 31 6.13 -0.49 19.21
CA GLY A 31 5.42 -1.03 18.06
C GLY A 31 5.70 -0.23 16.79
N ILE A 32 5.72 -0.92 15.63
CA ILE A 32 5.76 -0.31 14.30
C ILE A 32 4.33 -0.14 13.81
N PHE A 33 3.98 1.08 13.44
CA PHE A 33 2.69 1.42 12.83
C PHE A 33 2.88 1.51 11.32
N ALA A 34 2.49 0.45 10.60
CA ALA A 34 2.55 0.41 9.15
C ALA A 34 1.21 0.86 8.56
N ILE A 35 1.25 1.84 7.66
CA ILE A 35 0.09 2.42 6.99
C ILE A 35 0.18 2.10 5.51
N CYS A 36 -0.87 1.48 4.96
CA CYS A 36 -1.05 1.28 3.53
C CYS A 36 -2.41 1.88 3.14
N ALA A 37 -2.41 2.92 2.32
CA ALA A 37 -3.64 3.63 1.95
C ALA A 37 -3.50 4.39 0.63
N GLY A 38 -4.64 4.57 -0.08
CA GLY A 38 -4.73 5.40 -1.27
C GLY A 38 -4.88 4.63 -2.58
N SER A 39 -4.45 3.38 -2.66
CA SER A 39 -4.54 2.58 -3.90
C SER A 39 -6.00 2.40 -4.36
N ASP A 40 -6.90 2.07 -3.43
CA ASP A 40 -8.33 1.93 -3.72
C ASP A 40 -9.00 3.26 -4.06
N ASP A 41 -8.55 4.36 -3.42
CA ASP A 41 -9.03 5.70 -3.78
C ASP A 41 -8.70 6.04 -5.23
N VAL A 42 -7.52 5.68 -5.71
CA VAL A 42 -7.13 5.87 -7.12
C VAL A 42 -7.88 4.91 -8.03
N ALA A 43 -7.76 3.59 -7.80
CA ALA A 43 -8.30 2.59 -8.69
C ALA A 43 -9.83 2.62 -8.77
N ASN A 44 -10.49 2.65 -7.61
CA ASN A 44 -11.93 2.48 -7.52
C ASN A 44 -12.67 3.83 -7.47
N THR A 45 -12.27 4.73 -6.56
CA THR A 45 -13.01 5.97 -6.33
C THR A 45 -12.79 6.99 -7.44
N TYR A 46 -11.54 7.24 -7.81
CA TYR A 46 -11.21 8.29 -8.79
C TYR A 46 -11.50 7.83 -10.23
N PHE A 47 -10.93 6.71 -10.65
CA PHE A 47 -11.07 6.27 -12.04
C PHE A 47 -12.36 5.49 -12.31
N THR A 48 -12.69 4.48 -11.51
CA THR A 48 -13.84 3.62 -11.79
C THR A 48 -15.16 4.31 -11.48
N MET A 49 -15.33 4.84 -10.27
CA MET A 49 -16.57 5.51 -9.86
C MET A 49 -16.66 6.96 -10.35
N ARG A 50 -15.55 7.57 -10.78
CA ARG A 50 -15.45 8.99 -11.14
C ARG A 50 -16.05 9.91 -10.08
N ALA A 51 -15.89 9.56 -8.82
CA ALA A 51 -16.52 10.24 -7.70
C ALA A 51 -15.92 11.62 -7.38
N ARG A 52 -14.88 12.04 -8.12
CA ARG A 52 -14.20 13.33 -7.92
C ARG A 52 -14.02 14.09 -9.25
N PRO A 53 -15.12 14.52 -9.90
CA PRO A 53 -15.08 15.08 -11.25
C PRO A 53 -14.32 16.42 -11.35
N GLY A 54 -14.08 17.12 -10.23
CA GLY A 54 -13.32 18.39 -10.20
C GLY A 54 -11.83 18.26 -9.91
N TYR A 55 -11.31 17.02 -9.80
CA TYR A 55 -9.90 16.79 -9.51
C TYR A 55 -9.16 16.28 -10.74
N ASP A 56 -8.05 16.94 -11.09
CA ASP A 56 -7.05 16.37 -11.98
C ASP A 56 -6.13 15.39 -11.21
N HIS A 57 -5.17 14.76 -11.89
CA HIS A 57 -4.26 13.79 -11.27
C HIS A 57 -3.44 14.41 -10.14
N ALA A 58 -2.97 15.64 -10.31
CA ALA A 58 -2.13 16.31 -9.33
C ALA A 58 -2.92 16.67 -8.06
N SER A 59 -4.11 17.24 -8.23
CA SER A 59 -5.00 17.57 -7.09
C SER A 59 -5.54 16.33 -6.39
N CYS A 60 -5.78 15.23 -7.11
CA CYS A 60 -6.12 13.94 -6.52
C CYS A 60 -4.97 13.44 -5.63
N ALA A 61 -3.76 13.38 -6.16
CA ALA A 61 -2.58 12.99 -5.38
C ALA A 61 -2.35 13.87 -4.16
N ALA A 62 -2.48 15.20 -4.30
CA ALA A 62 -2.33 16.14 -3.21
C ALA A 62 -3.37 15.95 -2.10
N LEU A 63 -4.63 15.64 -2.45
CA LEU A 63 -5.68 15.31 -1.50
C LEU A 63 -5.34 14.05 -0.70
N LEU A 64 -4.88 13.00 -1.37
CA LEU A 64 -4.49 11.74 -0.71
C LEU A 64 -3.29 11.97 0.23
N VAL A 65 -2.28 12.71 -0.21
CA VAL A 65 -1.12 13.09 0.63
C VAL A 65 -1.56 13.86 1.86
N HIS A 66 -2.47 14.83 1.70
CA HIS A 66 -3.00 15.61 2.82
C HIS A 66 -3.62 14.71 3.90
N HIS A 67 -4.51 13.80 3.50
CA HIS A 67 -5.19 12.92 4.44
C HIS A 67 -4.27 11.87 5.06
N ALA A 68 -3.34 11.31 4.29
CA ALA A 68 -2.38 10.34 4.81
C ALA A 68 -1.40 10.99 5.81
N ALA A 69 -0.89 12.19 5.50
CA ALA A 69 0.00 12.92 6.40
C ALA A 69 -0.70 13.35 7.70
N ALA A 70 -1.96 13.79 7.60
CA ALA A 70 -2.77 14.11 8.78
C ALA A 70 -2.96 12.88 9.67
N PHE A 71 -3.19 11.71 9.09
CA PHE A 71 -3.33 10.46 9.83
C PHE A 71 -2.02 10.07 10.56
N VAL A 72 -0.87 10.21 9.90
CA VAL A 72 0.45 10.00 10.52
C VAL A 72 0.64 10.94 11.73
N ASP A 73 0.31 12.23 11.56
CA ASP A 73 0.48 13.22 12.65
C ASP A 73 -0.41 12.87 13.85
N GLU A 74 -1.66 12.46 13.64
CA GLU A 74 -2.57 12.02 14.70
C GLU A 74 -2.07 10.76 15.42
N LEU A 75 -1.49 9.78 14.70
CA LEU A 75 -0.85 8.61 15.33
C LEU A 75 0.33 9.02 16.22
N VAL A 76 1.16 9.94 15.75
CA VAL A 76 2.30 10.45 16.54
C VAL A 76 1.83 11.21 17.78
N LYS A 77 0.79 12.06 17.64
CA LYS A 77 0.14 12.73 18.80
C LYS A 77 -0.45 11.73 19.77
N ALA A 78 -1.01 10.62 19.29
CA ALA A 78 -1.52 9.54 20.12
C ALA A 78 -0.44 8.72 20.84
N GLY A 79 0.86 9.00 20.57
CA GLY A 79 2.00 8.39 21.23
C GLY A 79 2.84 7.43 20.41
N ALA A 80 2.48 7.17 19.13
CA ALA A 80 3.29 6.31 18.26
C ALA A 80 4.69 6.90 18.02
N ARG A 81 5.71 6.04 18.04
CA ARG A 81 7.11 6.46 17.88
C ARG A 81 7.79 5.88 16.65
N LYS A 82 7.29 4.82 16.09
CA LYS A 82 7.81 4.19 14.87
C LYS A 82 6.67 4.07 13.86
N VAL A 83 6.59 5.00 12.92
CA VAL A 83 5.50 5.06 11.93
C VAL A 83 6.08 4.95 10.53
N ALA A 84 5.58 4.00 9.77
CA ALA A 84 5.91 3.80 8.38
C ALA A 84 4.68 3.96 7.51
N ILE A 85 4.81 4.64 6.38
CA ILE A 85 3.80 4.64 5.33
C ILE A 85 4.35 3.93 4.11
N ILE A 86 3.62 2.95 3.63
CA ILE A 86 3.97 2.19 2.42
C ILE A 86 3.53 3.01 1.22
N GLY A 87 4.46 3.26 0.31
CA GLY A 87 4.19 3.95 -0.94
C GLY A 87 3.17 3.21 -1.81
N MET A 88 2.48 3.96 -2.65
CA MET A 88 1.53 3.39 -3.59
C MET A 88 2.28 2.55 -4.63
N PRO A 89 1.82 1.31 -4.91
CA PRO A 89 2.40 0.47 -5.96
C PRO A 89 2.11 1.03 -7.36
N PRO A 90 2.67 0.46 -8.43
CA PRO A 90 2.30 0.78 -9.82
C PRO A 90 0.86 0.31 -10.11
N ILE A 91 -0.12 1.01 -9.52
CA ILE A 91 -1.52 0.62 -9.49
C ILE A 91 -2.13 0.48 -10.89
N GLY A 92 -1.65 1.23 -11.87
CA GLY A 92 -2.05 1.11 -13.27
C GLY A 92 -1.59 -0.19 -13.94
N CYS A 93 -0.70 -0.95 -13.31
CA CYS A 93 -0.17 -2.19 -13.86
C CYS A 93 -0.78 -3.46 -13.23
N VAL A 94 -1.64 -3.32 -12.22
CA VAL A 94 -2.33 -4.48 -11.64
C VAL A 94 -3.34 -5.06 -12.64
N PRO A 95 -3.67 -6.36 -12.55
CA PRO A 95 -4.50 -7.05 -13.54
C PRO A 95 -5.83 -6.37 -13.85
N SER A 96 -6.55 -5.87 -12.84
CA SER A 96 -7.82 -5.17 -13.03
C SER A 96 -7.66 -3.88 -13.85
N GLN A 97 -6.65 -3.08 -13.58
CA GLN A 97 -6.44 -1.81 -14.28
C GLN A 97 -5.95 -2.03 -15.72
N ARG A 98 -5.14 -3.07 -15.93
CA ARG A 98 -4.80 -3.53 -17.29
C ARG A 98 -6.04 -3.95 -18.06
N THR A 99 -6.97 -4.66 -17.43
CA THR A 99 -8.22 -5.08 -18.06
C THR A 99 -9.14 -3.90 -18.38
N MET A 100 -9.34 -3.00 -17.43
CA MET A 100 -10.31 -1.90 -17.56
C MET A 100 -9.79 -0.72 -18.38
N SER A 101 -8.49 -0.45 -18.35
CA SER A 101 -7.90 0.78 -18.89
C SER A 101 -6.71 0.55 -19.82
N GLY A 102 -6.22 -0.69 -19.95
CA GLY A 102 -5.04 -1.02 -20.74
C GLY A 102 -5.31 -1.31 -22.21
N GLY A 103 -6.56 -1.23 -22.66
CA GLY A 103 -6.98 -1.59 -24.01
C GLY A 103 -6.84 -3.08 -24.31
N MET A 104 -6.91 -3.44 -25.60
CA MET A 104 -6.83 -4.85 -26.02
C MET A 104 -5.48 -5.50 -25.69
N GLU A 105 -4.40 -4.73 -25.62
CA GLU A 105 -3.05 -5.22 -25.28
C GLU A 105 -2.82 -5.29 -23.77
N ARG A 106 -3.79 -4.91 -22.96
CA ARG A 106 -3.70 -4.90 -21.49
C ARG A 106 -2.43 -4.19 -20.98
N ARG A 107 -2.12 -3.02 -21.54
CA ARG A 107 -1.00 -2.20 -21.08
C ARG A 107 -1.26 -1.66 -19.70
N CYS A 108 -0.21 -1.21 -19.01
CA CYS A 108 -0.38 -0.43 -17.79
C CYS A 108 -1.13 0.87 -18.09
N SER A 109 -2.05 1.26 -17.21
CA SER A 109 -2.72 2.55 -17.27
C SER A 109 -1.80 3.66 -16.78
N GLU A 110 -1.38 4.51 -17.69
CA GLU A 110 -0.45 5.62 -17.40
C GLU A 110 -1.04 6.61 -16.40
N GLY A 111 -2.32 6.98 -16.55
CA GLY A 111 -2.98 7.93 -15.65
C GLY A 111 -2.98 7.48 -14.18
N HIS A 112 -3.23 6.18 -13.93
CA HIS A 112 -3.17 5.62 -12.59
C HIS A 112 -1.76 5.70 -12.01
N ASN A 113 -0.75 5.37 -12.82
CA ASN A 113 0.65 5.40 -12.40
C ASN A 113 1.14 6.83 -12.15
N GLN A 114 0.68 7.82 -12.91
CA GLN A 114 0.99 9.24 -12.67
C GLN A 114 0.51 9.70 -11.30
N ILE A 115 -0.70 9.32 -10.88
CA ILE A 115 -1.19 9.64 -9.54
C ILE A 115 -0.36 8.92 -8.47
N ALA A 116 -0.02 7.65 -8.68
CA ALA A 116 0.82 6.91 -7.74
C ALA A 116 2.19 7.56 -7.54
N VAL A 117 2.86 7.94 -8.62
CA VAL A 117 4.15 8.63 -8.58
C VAL A 117 4.04 10.00 -7.87
N ALA A 118 3.02 10.78 -8.20
CA ALA A 118 2.80 12.09 -7.58
C ALA A 118 2.49 11.96 -6.08
N TYR A 119 1.68 10.96 -5.69
CA TYR A 119 1.40 10.64 -4.29
C TYR A 119 2.68 10.25 -3.55
N ASN A 120 3.47 9.35 -4.11
CA ASN A 120 4.69 8.86 -3.48
C ASN A 120 5.69 9.99 -3.23
N ALA A 121 5.97 10.81 -4.24
CA ALA A 121 6.85 11.98 -4.11
C ALA A 121 6.31 13.01 -3.08
N GLY A 122 5.00 13.21 -3.05
CA GLY A 122 4.35 14.09 -2.08
C GLY A 122 4.46 13.54 -0.65
N MET A 123 4.24 12.23 -0.49
CA MET A 123 4.26 11.58 0.82
C MET A 123 5.68 11.49 1.40
N GLU A 124 6.66 11.13 0.57
CA GLU A 124 8.07 11.11 0.97
C GLU A 124 8.51 12.45 1.53
N ARG A 125 8.30 13.55 0.77
CA ARG A 125 8.61 14.90 1.22
C ARG A 125 7.90 15.26 2.54
N ARG A 126 6.61 14.90 2.68
CA ARG A 126 5.86 15.17 3.92
C ARG A 126 6.40 14.39 5.10
N MET A 127 6.80 13.14 4.93
CA MET A 127 7.42 12.35 6.00
C MET A 127 8.76 12.94 6.41
N GLU A 128 9.58 13.41 5.47
CA GLU A 128 10.86 14.09 5.76
C GLU A 128 10.63 15.40 6.54
N GLU A 129 9.70 16.24 6.11
CA GLU A 129 9.34 17.48 6.81
C GLU A 129 8.86 17.22 8.25
N MET A 130 8.03 16.20 8.42
CA MET A 130 7.52 15.80 9.74
C MET A 130 8.64 15.24 10.61
N GLN A 131 9.52 14.41 10.06
CA GLN A 131 10.69 13.87 10.76
C GLN A 131 11.63 15.00 11.21
N ALA A 132 11.88 15.98 10.36
CA ALA A 132 12.73 17.12 10.69
C ALA A 132 12.18 17.93 11.90
N LYS A 133 10.86 18.07 12.01
CA LYS A 133 10.19 18.73 13.16
C LYS A 133 10.19 17.90 14.43
N LYS A 134 10.43 16.60 14.35
CA LYS A 134 10.40 15.65 15.49
C LYS A 134 11.80 15.24 15.98
N LYS A 135 12.87 15.93 15.55
CA LYS A 135 14.27 15.61 15.94
C LYS A 135 14.51 15.54 17.45
N SER A 136 13.77 16.30 18.25
CA SER A 136 13.86 16.27 19.71
C SER A 136 13.13 15.10 20.38
N THR A 137 12.34 14.35 19.61
CA THR A 137 11.60 13.19 20.09
C THR A 137 12.22 11.91 19.48
N LYS A 138 12.16 10.79 20.20
CA LYS A 138 12.60 9.49 19.67
C LYS A 138 11.62 8.93 18.59
N THR A 139 10.98 9.81 17.80
CA THR A 139 10.02 9.41 16.79
C THR A 139 10.75 9.16 15.47
N LYS A 140 10.50 8.00 14.86
CA LYS A 140 10.99 7.60 13.54
C LYS A 140 9.82 7.53 12.57
N LEU A 141 9.91 8.33 11.52
CA LEU A 141 8.93 8.37 10.42
C LEU A 141 9.62 7.92 9.14
N VAL A 142 9.10 6.89 8.49
CA VAL A 142 9.71 6.32 7.29
C VAL A 142 8.68 6.22 6.17
N PHE A 143 9.03 6.74 5.00
CA PHE A 143 8.36 6.42 3.75
C PHE A 143 9.03 5.19 3.14
N MET A 144 8.23 4.15 2.85
CA MET A 144 8.70 2.90 2.24
C MET A 144 8.35 2.91 0.76
N ASP A 145 9.27 3.33 -0.09
CA ASP A 145 9.07 3.27 -1.54
C ASP A 145 9.14 1.83 -2.04
N ILE A 146 8.01 1.35 -2.53
CA ILE A 146 7.88 0.03 -3.15
C ILE A 146 7.59 0.12 -4.66
N TYR A 147 7.38 1.33 -5.19
CA TYR A 147 6.95 1.53 -6.58
C TYR A 147 7.94 0.97 -7.59
N GLY A 148 9.19 1.42 -7.49
CA GLY A 148 10.23 1.02 -8.44
C GLY A 148 10.53 -0.48 -8.38
N PHE A 149 10.57 -1.05 -7.19
CA PHE A 149 10.81 -2.49 -7.00
C PHE A 149 9.68 -3.35 -7.58
N LEU A 150 8.42 -3.00 -7.29
CA LEU A 150 7.27 -3.70 -7.86
C LEU A 150 7.16 -3.51 -9.37
N MET A 151 7.46 -2.32 -9.89
CA MET A 151 7.50 -2.07 -11.33
C MET A 151 8.53 -2.99 -12.00
N ASP A 152 9.69 -3.14 -11.41
CA ASP A 152 10.74 -4.04 -11.92
C ASP A 152 10.29 -5.50 -11.92
N MET A 153 9.64 -5.97 -10.85
CA MET A 153 9.07 -7.32 -10.80
C MET A 153 8.01 -7.52 -11.89
N MET A 154 7.17 -6.51 -12.15
CA MET A 154 6.13 -6.59 -13.19
C MET A 154 6.70 -6.58 -14.60
N MET A 155 7.76 -5.83 -14.84
CA MET A 155 8.38 -5.68 -16.18
C MET A 155 9.40 -6.77 -16.49
N ARG A 156 10.00 -7.39 -15.48
CA ARG A 156 10.98 -8.46 -15.60
C ARG A 156 10.62 -9.68 -14.75
N PRO A 157 9.39 -10.22 -14.86
CA PRO A 157 8.90 -11.26 -13.96
C PRO A 157 9.80 -12.50 -13.89
N ARG A 158 10.40 -12.89 -15.02
CA ARG A 158 11.31 -14.06 -15.07
C ARG A 158 12.55 -13.91 -14.20
N ALA A 159 13.04 -12.69 -13.99
CA ALA A 159 14.17 -12.42 -13.09
C ALA A 159 13.85 -12.74 -11.62
N TYR A 160 12.56 -12.76 -11.28
CA TYR A 160 12.03 -13.08 -9.95
C TYR A 160 11.38 -14.47 -9.89
N GLY A 161 11.49 -15.25 -10.99
CA GLY A 161 10.95 -16.60 -11.06
C GLY A 161 9.43 -16.67 -11.29
N PHE A 162 8.84 -15.64 -11.92
CA PHE A 162 7.45 -15.63 -12.35
C PHE A 162 7.33 -15.81 -13.86
N SER A 163 6.32 -16.54 -14.30
CA SER A 163 5.99 -16.71 -15.72
C SER A 163 5.01 -15.64 -16.20
N ASP A 164 4.13 -15.15 -15.32
CA ASP A 164 3.12 -14.14 -15.62
C ASP A 164 3.10 -13.03 -14.55
N SER A 165 2.98 -11.79 -15.02
CA SER A 165 2.86 -10.57 -14.21
C SER A 165 1.69 -9.67 -14.66
N THR A 166 0.82 -10.18 -15.52
CA THR A 166 -0.25 -9.39 -16.16
C THR A 166 -1.65 -9.87 -15.81
N MET A 167 -1.77 -11.13 -15.38
CA MET A 167 -3.01 -11.77 -15.00
C MET A 167 -2.97 -12.20 -13.54
N GLY A 168 -4.17 -12.37 -12.94
CA GLY A 168 -4.30 -13.02 -11.65
C GLY A 168 -4.30 -14.54 -11.80
N CYS A 169 -3.72 -15.25 -10.85
CA CYS A 169 -3.78 -16.70 -10.76
C CYS A 169 -5.22 -17.20 -10.49
N CYS A 170 -5.98 -16.43 -9.74
CA CYS A 170 -7.39 -16.68 -9.45
C CYS A 170 -8.24 -15.66 -10.21
N GLY A 171 -8.89 -16.09 -11.28
CA GLY A 171 -9.71 -15.21 -12.11
C GLY A 171 -10.20 -15.87 -13.37
N THR A 172 -10.63 -15.08 -14.32
CA THR A 172 -11.10 -15.53 -15.63
C THR A 172 -10.05 -15.35 -16.73
N GLY A 173 -8.95 -14.72 -16.41
CA GLY A 173 -7.92 -14.31 -17.38
C GLY A 173 -8.30 -13.11 -18.25
N LEU A 174 -9.59 -12.80 -18.37
CA LEU A 174 -10.11 -11.68 -19.17
C LEU A 174 -10.73 -10.58 -18.29
N LEU A 175 -11.48 -10.96 -17.28
CA LEU A 175 -12.15 -10.08 -16.33
C LEU A 175 -11.73 -10.50 -14.93
N GLU A 176 -10.72 -9.85 -14.41
CA GLU A 176 -10.22 -10.16 -13.09
C GLU A 176 -10.84 -9.20 -12.08
N VAL A 177 -11.74 -9.73 -11.28
CA VAL A 177 -12.45 -9.00 -10.24
C VAL A 177 -12.26 -9.76 -8.93
N SER A 178 -11.55 -9.17 -7.99
CA SER A 178 -11.17 -9.80 -6.72
C SER A 178 -12.34 -10.45 -5.95
N VAL A 179 -13.53 -9.88 -6.06
CA VAL A 179 -14.75 -10.40 -5.42
C VAL A 179 -15.24 -11.73 -6.00
N LEU A 180 -14.76 -12.12 -7.18
CA LEU A 180 -15.12 -13.37 -7.85
C LEU A 180 -14.09 -14.48 -7.63
N CYS A 181 -12.97 -14.18 -6.97
CA CYS A 181 -11.92 -15.15 -6.70
C CYS A 181 -12.32 -16.12 -5.59
N ASN A 182 -12.85 -17.28 -5.99
CA ASN A 182 -13.13 -18.40 -5.09
C ASN A 182 -13.07 -19.74 -5.83
N ALA A 183 -12.86 -20.82 -5.11
CA ALA A 183 -12.67 -22.16 -5.69
C ALA A 183 -13.90 -22.70 -6.47
N LEU A 184 -15.08 -22.12 -6.29
CA LEU A 184 -16.31 -22.56 -6.93
C LEU A 184 -16.61 -21.84 -8.24
N THR A 185 -16.21 -20.58 -8.37
CA THR A 185 -16.61 -19.71 -9.49
C THR A 185 -15.44 -19.20 -10.33
N SER A 186 -14.20 -19.39 -9.88
CA SER A 186 -13.01 -18.91 -10.57
C SER A 186 -12.09 -20.08 -10.92
N SER A 187 -11.40 -19.97 -12.05
CA SER A 187 -10.28 -20.86 -12.30
C SER A 187 -9.07 -20.42 -11.49
N VAL A 188 -8.36 -21.37 -10.91
CA VAL A 188 -7.13 -21.11 -10.17
C VAL A 188 -5.97 -21.74 -10.94
N CYS A 189 -4.93 -20.98 -11.17
CA CYS A 189 -3.74 -21.43 -11.89
C CYS A 189 -2.95 -22.48 -11.10
N THR A 190 -2.15 -23.27 -11.80
CA THR A 190 -1.22 -24.25 -11.20
C THR A 190 0.07 -24.25 -12.00
N PRO A 191 1.24 -23.99 -11.37
CA PRO A 191 1.40 -23.62 -9.97
C PRO A 191 1.15 -22.12 -9.71
N VAL A 192 0.64 -21.81 -8.51
CA VAL A 192 0.40 -20.40 -8.06
C VAL A 192 1.70 -19.57 -8.07
N SER A 193 2.82 -20.22 -7.75
CA SER A 193 4.16 -19.59 -7.68
C SER A 193 4.68 -19.03 -9.02
N ASP A 194 4.05 -19.38 -10.13
CA ASP A 194 4.40 -18.86 -11.46
C ASP A 194 3.81 -17.49 -11.75
N TYR A 195 2.83 -17.08 -10.96
CA TYR A 195 2.12 -15.82 -11.13
C TYR A 195 2.58 -14.79 -10.10
N LEU A 196 2.77 -13.55 -10.56
CA LEU A 196 3.05 -12.44 -9.66
C LEU A 196 1.80 -12.04 -8.87
N PHE A 197 0.63 -12.06 -9.51
CA PHE A 197 -0.64 -11.68 -8.88
C PHE A 197 -1.48 -12.91 -8.55
N TRP A 198 -2.07 -12.90 -7.33
CA TRP A 198 -3.07 -13.87 -6.91
C TRP A 198 -4.44 -13.60 -7.57
N ASP A 199 -4.88 -12.35 -7.51
CA ASP A 199 -6.15 -11.90 -8.05
C ASP A 199 -6.00 -10.62 -8.87
N SER A 200 -7.06 -9.86 -9.00
CA SER A 200 -7.10 -8.60 -9.75
C SER A 200 -6.17 -7.50 -9.23
N TYR A 201 -5.75 -7.59 -7.96
CA TYR A 201 -4.99 -6.54 -7.26
C TYR A 201 -3.81 -7.07 -6.45
N HIS A 202 -4.00 -8.20 -5.78
CA HIS A 202 -3.10 -8.67 -4.74
C HIS A 202 -1.99 -9.57 -5.31
N PRO A 203 -0.73 -9.32 -4.93
CA PRO A 203 0.37 -10.25 -5.20
C PRO A 203 0.13 -11.64 -4.62
N THR A 204 0.80 -12.66 -5.18
CA THR A 204 0.87 -14.00 -4.61
C THR A 204 1.73 -14.01 -3.34
N GLU A 205 1.63 -15.08 -2.55
CA GLU A 205 2.49 -15.28 -1.36
C GLU A 205 3.98 -15.16 -1.71
N LYS A 206 4.42 -15.78 -2.82
CA LYS A 206 5.81 -15.67 -3.29
C LYS A 206 6.19 -14.22 -3.61
N ALA A 207 5.32 -13.47 -4.27
CA ALA A 207 5.59 -12.07 -4.59
C ALA A 207 5.63 -11.21 -3.32
N TYR A 208 4.74 -11.46 -2.36
CA TYR A 208 4.79 -10.79 -1.05
C TYR A 208 6.05 -11.15 -0.26
N SER A 209 6.51 -12.41 -0.30
CA SER A 209 7.77 -12.80 0.35
C SER A 209 8.95 -11.98 -0.18
N ILE A 210 9.11 -11.92 -1.51
CA ILE A 210 10.18 -11.15 -2.16
C ILE A 210 10.07 -9.65 -1.81
N LEU A 211 8.84 -9.09 -1.84
CA LEU A 211 8.61 -7.69 -1.47
C LEU A 211 8.91 -7.44 0.01
N THR A 212 8.55 -8.37 0.89
CA THR A 212 8.78 -8.24 2.33
C THR A 212 10.26 -8.25 2.66
N ASP A 213 11.05 -9.11 2.01
CA ASP A 213 12.51 -9.12 2.16
C ASP A 213 13.12 -7.78 1.73
N PHE A 214 12.69 -7.24 0.59
CA PHE A 214 13.10 -5.91 0.13
C PHE A 214 12.75 -4.81 1.14
N VAL A 215 11.51 -4.78 1.62
CA VAL A 215 11.02 -3.78 2.60
C VAL A 215 11.76 -3.92 3.94
N TYR A 216 11.98 -5.14 4.39
CA TYR A 216 12.71 -5.40 5.63
C TYR A 216 14.13 -4.86 5.56
N ASP A 217 14.86 -5.22 4.50
CA ASP A 217 16.26 -4.84 4.35
C ASP A 217 16.46 -3.33 4.18
N ASN A 218 15.59 -2.66 3.46
CA ASN A 218 15.77 -1.25 3.13
C ASN A 218 15.16 -0.30 4.16
N TYR A 219 14.09 -0.71 4.87
CA TYR A 219 13.30 0.20 5.72
C TYR A 219 13.10 -0.31 7.15
N VAL A 220 12.62 -1.56 7.33
CA VAL A 220 12.21 -2.06 8.65
C VAL A 220 13.40 -2.17 9.60
N LYS A 221 14.54 -2.64 9.13
CA LYS A 221 15.79 -2.69 9.93
C LYS A 221 16.12 -1.34 10.54
N LYS A 222 15.95 -0.25 9.79
CA LYS A 222 16.22 1.12 10.28
C LYS A 222 15.24 1.58 11.37
N LEU A 223 14.00 1.09 11.33
CA LEU A 223 13.00 1.35 12.36
C LEU A 223 13.28 0.56 13.65
N LEU A 224 13.88 -0.62 13.52
CA LEU A 224 14.20 -1.50 14.67
C LEU A 224 15.47 -1.09 15.39
N LEU A 225 16.45 -0.53 14.69
CA LEU A 225 17.67 0.00 15.30
C LEU A 225 17.33 1.23 16.17
N ASP A 226 17.76 1.24 17.41
CA ASP A 226 17.54 2.34 18.37
C ASP A 226 18.39 3.60 18.05
#